data_4cf5f80d21d3a8648513ea2d876a1daa
#
_entry.id   4cf5f80d21d3a8648513ea2d876a1daa
#
_cell.length_a   1.000
_cell.length_b   1.000
_cell.length_c   1.000
_cell.angle_alpha   90.00
_cell.angle_beta   90.00
_cell.angle_gamma   90.00
#
_symmetry.space_group_name_H-M   'P 1'
#
loop_
_entity.id
_entity.type
_entity.pdbx_description
1 polymer ?
#
loop_
_entity_poly.entity_id
_entity_poly.type
_entity_poly.pdbx_seq_one_letter_code
_entity_poly.pdbx_strand_id
1 'polypeptide(L)'
;MKQKFLIFLTGTFISLSCFSGNKQIKNDLRAPAYPLITIDPYTSAWAFTDNLYDGSVKHWTGKNFPLLGIIKVDGETYRFMGKETAEMDVVVQTSEQKVWEGKYTTIQPSADWMKEDFDDTTWKTGKGAFGTISKYTELMAKTDWMEESIWVRRTVEIPAEALSRELYFIYTNDDEAEFYINGVKISDVACCNKNAQIKLSGRVRSALKKGKNTIAAYCHNSVANGLLDFGIVAEKENSTFFKHTATQKFVDVQATQTHYAFTCGPIYLNLTFTAPLLMDNLKLMSRPVNYITYSFSSNDGQKHDVQIYFEAAANWALDTPYQKAASECITDNKGLVFLKTGSKEQNILGKKGDDVRIDWGYFYLVAEQKNTVPMMGNTGNLRNAFIQDTYKGKNTNPGKNFEFFAFGTDGKELKQGEVYPANTALIRDLGKTKLGTGKIMLGYDDLYSIQYFGENLRPYWNADGKSSIVKQFEQANVDYKKMLKKCTAFDQQLMKDAIRVGGKQYADLCALAYRQSVAAHKLVQAPNGELLFLSKENFSNGSIGTV
;
A
#
# COMPACT_ATOMS: atom_id res chain seq x y z
N MET A 1 20.94 53.63 -33.91
CA MET A 1 20.02 53.11 -32.89
C MET A 1 19.26 51.90 -33.47
N LYS A 2 19.67 50.69 -33.13
CA LYS A 2 18.98 49.44 -33.50
C LYS A 2 18.28 48.92 -32.25
N GLN A 3 16.95 49.03 -32.19
CA GLN A 3 16.11 48.42 -31.16
C GLN A 3 16.07 46.90 -31.38
N LYS A 4 16.53 46.15 -30.39
CA LYS A 4 16.32 44.69 -30.33
C LYS A 4 14.94 44.41 -29.74
N PHE A 5 14.06 43.87 -30.54
CA PHE A 5 12.79 43.30 -30.07
C PHE A 5 13.05 41.98 -29.37
N LEU A 6 12.77 41.94 -28.08
CA LEU A 6 12.79 40.73 -27.27
C LEU A 6 11.40 40.08 -27.38
N ILE A 7 11.29 38.99 -28.15
CA ILE A 7 10.06 38.22 -28.25
C ILE A 7 10.02 37.30 -27.03
N PHE A 8 9.14 37.62 -26.07
CA PHE A 8 8.73 36.72 -25.02
C PHE A 8 7.81 35.65 -25.64
N LEU A 9 8.31 34.44 -25.85
CA LEU A 9 7.47 33.27 -26.13
C LEU A 9 6.75 32.89 -24.83
N THR A 10 5.54 33.37 -24.64
CA THR A 10 4.59 32.83 -23.68
C THR A 10 4.15 31.46 -24.17
N GLY A 11 4.73 30.43 -23.61
CA GLY A 11 4.29 29.05 -23.83
C GLY A 11 2.83 28.89 -23.41
N THR A 12 1.94 28.84 -24.36
CA THR A 12 0.52 28.57 -24.15
C THR A 12 0.38 27.12 -23.69
N PHE A 13 0.07 26.91 -22.42
CA PHE A 13 -0.35 25.62 -21.90
C PHE A 13 -1.63 25.18 -22.60
N ILE A 14 -1.53 24.37 -23.63
CA ILE A 14 -2.68 23.68 -24.21
C ILE A 14 -2.99 22.49 -23.27
N SER A 15 -3.82 22.75 -22.27
CA SER A 15 -4.53 21.69 -21.57
C SER A 15 -5.51 21.06 -22.56
N LEU A 16 -5.20 19.87 -23.09
CA LEU A 16 -6.20 19.07 -23.79
C LEU A 16 -7.21 18.54 -22.75
N SER A 17 -8.02 19.42 -22.21
CA SER A 17 -9.28 19.07 -21.59
C SER A 17 -10.29 18.81 -22.72
N CYS A 18 -10.42 17.55 -23.12
CA CYS A 18 -11.57 17.10 -23.92
C CYS A 18 -12.86 17.11 -23.06
N PHE A 19 -13.16 18.20 -22.39
CA PHE A 19 -14.45 18.46 -21.76
C PHE A 19 -14.77 19.95 -21.85
N SER A 20 -15.97 20.23 -22.35
CA SER A 20 -16.61 21.51 -22.59
C SER A 20 -16.30 22.63 -21.59
N GLY A 21 -15.85 23.71 -22.05
CA GLY A 21 -16.13 25.15 -21.84
C GLY A 21 -16.20 25.75 -20.44
N ASN A 22 -16.14 25.05 -19.34
CA ASN A 22 -16.06 25.66 -18.00
C ASN A 22 -14.72 25.33 -17.34
N LYS A 23 -13.96 26.38 -16.99
CA LYS A 23 -12.70 26.25 -16.27
C LYS A 23 -12.97 25.56 -14.92
N GLN A 24 -12.40 24.38 -14.72
CA GLN A 24 -12.54 23.61 -13.47
C GLN A 24 -12.05 24.44 -12.27
N ILE A 25 -12.86 24.49 -11.20
CA ILE A 25 -12.44 25.12 -9.95
C ILE A 25 -11.44 24.18 -9.29
N LYS A 26 -10.21 24.64 -9.13
CA LYS A 26 -9.13 23.89 -8.48
C LYS A 26 -9.20 24.00 -6.97
N ASN A 27 -8.68 22.99 -6.29
CA ASN A 27 -8.41 23.02 -4.86
C ASN A 27 -6.94 23.41 -4.66
N ASP A 28 -6.69 24.44 -3.86
CA ASP A 28 -5.36 24.97 -3.59
C ASP A 28 -4.84 24.53 -2.18
N LEU A 29 -5.58 23.67 -1.48
CA LEU A 29 -5.21 23.20 -0.16
C LEU A 29 -3.99 22.28 -0.23
N ARG A 30 -2.97 22.61 0.54
CA ARG A 30 -1.92 21.65 0.88
C ARG A 30 -2.49 20.66 1.90
N ALA A 31 -2.92 19.50 1.43
CA ALA A 31 -3.49 18.48 2.29
C ALA A 31 -2.42 17.80 3.17
N PRO A 32 -2.73 17.40 4.40
CA PRO A 32 -1.82 16.59 5.22
C PRO A 32 -1.54 15.21 4.60
N ALA A 33 -2.48 14.68 3.83
CA ALA A 33 -2.33 13.53 2.97
C ALA A 33 -3.29 13.65 1.76
N TYR A 34 -2.88 13.13 0.61
CA TYR A 34 -3.63 13.20 -0.63
C TYR A 34 -4.31 11.86 -0.91
N PRO A 35 -5.65 11.83 -1.06
CA PRO A 35 -6.38 10.58 -1.29
C PRO A 35 -6.14 10.06 -2.72
N LEU A 36 -5.84 8.77 -2.83
CA LEU A 36 -5.57 8.09 -4.10
C LEU A 36 -6.63 7.03 -4.41
N ILE A 37 -6.62 5.94 -3.66
CA ILE A 37 -7.58 4.84 -3.78
C ILE A 37 -8.38 4.79 -2.50
N THR A 38 -9.66 5.13 -2.57
CA THR A 38 -10.52 5.26 -1.39
C THR A 38 -11.85 4.54 -1.65
N ILE A 39 -11.85 3.23 -1.47
CA ILE A 39 -13.04 2.38 -1.66
C ILE A 39 -13.88 2.37 -0.38
N ASP A 40 -13.24 2.02 0.72
CA ASP A 40 -13.81 1.90 2.06
C ASP A 40 -12.66 1.89 3.10
N PRO A 41 -12.93 1.74 4.42
CA PRO A 41 -11.87 1.75 5.44
C PRO A 41 -10.79 0.68 5.27
N TYR A 42 -11.12 -0.46 4.65
CA TYR A 42 -10.15 -1.54 4.43
C TYR A 42 -9.21 -1.25 3.26
N THR A 43 -9.72 -0.57 2.23
CA THR A 43 -8.98 -0.26 1.00
C THR A 43 -8.96 1.25 0.78
N SER A 44 -8.19 1.93 1.60
CA SER A 44 -8.05 3.39 1.61
C SER A 44 -6.57 3.78 1.63
N ALA A 45 -6.07 4.23 0.49
CA ALA A 45 -4.66 4.51 0.24
C ALA A 45 -4.43 5.98 -0.10
N TRP A 46 -3.37 6.55 0.50
CA TRP A 46 -3.06 7.98 0.53
C TRP A 46 -1.59 8.23 0.25
N ALA A 47 -1.26 9.38 -0.35
CA ALA A 47 0.10 9.91 -0.40
C ALA A 47 0.31 10.89 0.77
N PHE A 48 1.32 10.64 1.60
CA PHE A 48 1.66 11.46 2.77
C PHE A 48 2.77 12.48 2.49
N THR A 49 3.10 12.67 1.23
CA THR A 49 4.14 13.60 0.76
C THR A 49 3.58 14.55 -0.28
N ASP A 50 4.16 15.74 -0.39
CA ASP A 50 3.72 16.76 -1.35
C ASP A 50 3.93 16.30 -2.81
N ASN A 51 5.03 15.60 -3.09
CA ASN A 51 5.22 14.94 -4.37
C ASN A 51 4.83 13.47 -4.28
N LEU A 52 4.08 12.99 -5.25
CA LEU A 52 3.53 11.63 -5.27
C LEU A 52 4.62 10.52 -5.27
N TYR A 53 5.84 10.86 -5.62
CA TYR A 53 6.99 9.95 -5.72
C TYR A 53 7.97 10.03 -4.54
N ASP A 54 7.80 10.94 -3.57
CA ASP A 54 8.75 11.09 -2.46
C ASP A 54 8.52 10.10 -1.33
N GLY A 55 7.35 9.48 -1.26
CA GLY A 55 6.98 8.49 -0.26
C GLY A 55 6.31 7.25 -0.84
N SER A 56 6.29 6.18 -0.06
CA SER A 56 5.42 5.04 -0.34
C SER A 56 3.96 5.45 -0.18
N VAL A 57 3.10 4.93 -1.04
CA VAL A 57 1.64 5.01 -0.82
C VAL A 57 1.31 4.23 0.44
N LYS A 58 0.45 4.78 1.28
CA LYS A 58 0.13 4.21 2.59
C LYS A 58 -1.38 4.06 2.76
N HIS A 59 -1.75 3.06 3.54
CA HIS A 59 -3.09 2.99 4.12
C HIS A 59 -3.31 4.19 5.07
N TRP A 60 -4.56 4.60 5.31
CA TRP A 60 -4.88 5.72 6.22
C TRP A 60 -4.34 5.51 7.65
N THR A 61 -4.09 4.26 8.08
CA THR A 61 -3.44 3.91 9.34
C THR A 61 -1.92 4.18 9.37
N GLY A 62 -1.33 4.63 8.25
CA GLY A 62 0.12 4.88 8.12
C GLY A 62 0.94 3.67 7.64
N LYS A 63 0.36 2.48 7.56
CA LYS A 63 1.07 1.29 7.05
C LYS A 63 1.23 1.34 5.53
N ASN A 64 2.30 0.74 5.02
CA ASN A 64 2.60 0.76 3.60
C ASN A 64 1.60 -0.07 2.78
N PHE A 65 1.01 0.58 1.77
CA PHE A 65 0.24 0.00 0.67
C PHE A 65 0.97 0.35 -0.63
N PRO A 66 2.14 -0.26 -0.89
CA PRO A 66 2.98 0.16 -1.99
C PRO A 66 2.26 0.09 -3.33
N LEU A 67 2.30 1.21 -4.04
CA LEU A 67 1.83 1.37 -5.40
C LEU A 67 2.88 2.18 -6.14
N LEU A 68 3.40 1.65 -7.24
CA LEU A 68 4.48 2.27 -7.99
C LEU A 68 4.03 2.57 -9.42
N GLY A 69 4.37 3.76 -9.91
CA GLY A 69 4.08 4.17 -11.28
C GLY A 69 5.32 4.70 -11.98
N ILE A 70 5.63 4.12 -13.13
CA ILE A 70 6.80 4.46 -13.96
C ILE A 70 6.32 4.69 -15.40
N ILE A 71 6.83 5.73 -16.05
CA ILE A 71 6.74 5.88 -17.49
C ILE A 71 8.14 5.68 -18.09
N LYS A 72 8.23 4.87 -19.12
CA LYS A 72 9.45 4.67 -19.90
C LYS A 72 9.27 5.33 -21.25
N VAL A 73 10.20 6.21 -21.61
CA VAL A 73 10.14 7.02 -22.82
C VAL A 73 11.46 6.86 -23.54
N ASP A 74 11.45 6.30 -24.77
CA ASP A 74 12.65 6.02 -25.56
C ASP A 74 13.75 5.28 -24.79
N GLY A 75 13.34 4.36 -23.90
CA GLY A 75 14.25 3.56 -23.06
C GLY A 75 14.59 4.18 -21.70
N GLU A 76 14.37 5.47 -21.48
CA GLU A 76 14.61 6.12 -20.18
C GLU A 76 13.37 6.04 -19.27
N THR A 77 13.58 5.71 -18.00
CA THR A 77 12.52 5.49 -17.01
C THR A 77 12.36 6.69 -16.09
N TYR A 78 11.11 7.13 -15.88
CA TYR A 78 10.75 8.22 -14.97
C TYR A 78 9.71 7.73 -13.98
N ARG A 79 10.06 7.71 -12.69
CA ARG A 79 9.15 7.35 -11.60
C ARG A 79 8.27 8.54 -11.25
N PHE A 80 6.96 8.41 -11.43
CA PHE A 80 5.99 9.47 -11.15
C PHE A 80 5.13 9.21 -9.90
N MET A 81 5.10 7.96 -9.40
CA MET A 81 4.28 7.58 -8.25
C MET A 81 4.98 6.55 -7.38
N GLY A 82 4.88 6.72 -6.07
CA GLY A 82 5.43 5.84 -5.06
C GLY A 82 6.95 5.93 -4.93
N LYS A 83 7.46 5.48 -3.82
CA LYS A 83 8.91 5.33 -3.59
C LYS A 83 9.26 3.85 -3.74
N GLU A 84 10.38 3.57 -4.38
CA GLU A 84 10.94 2.23 -4.34
C GLU A 84 11.27 1.89 -2.89
N THR A 85 10.61 0.87 -2.36
CA THR A 85 10.95 0.33 -1.04
C THR A 85 12.00 -0.75 -1.25
N ALA A 86 13.05 -0.71 -0.45
CA ALA A 86 14.02 -1.79 -0.43
C ALA A 86 13.30 -3.09 -0.02
N GLU A 87 13.55 -4.16 -0.76
CA GLU A 87 13.17 -5.50 -0.30
C GLU A 87 14.04 -5.86 0.90
N MET A 88 13.43 -6.53 1.89
CA MET A 88 14.12 -6.95 3.10
C MET A 88 14.26 -8.46 3.15
N ASP A 89 15.47 -8.92 3.48
CA ASP A 89 15.70 -10.32 3.84
C ASP A 89 15.67 -10.46 5.36
N VAL A 90 15.11 -11.56 5.83
CA VAL A 90 15.10 -11.90 7.25
C VAL A 90 16.47 -12.40 7.66
N VAL A 91 17.11 -11.70 8.60
CA VAL A 91 18.38 -12.11 9.23
C VAL A 91 18.12 -12.81 10.55
N VAL A 92 17.28 -12.21 11.39
CA VAL A 92 16.79 -12.80 12.64
C VAL A 92 15.27 -12.69 12.61
N GLN A 93 14.59 -13.84 12.58
CA GLN A 93 13.14 -13.91 12.44
C GLN A 93 12.41 -13.38 13.70
N THR A 94 11.26 -12.74 13.47
CA THR A 94 10.24 -12.52 14.51
C THR A 94 9.37 -13.77 14.66
N SER A 95 8.49 -13.79 15.66
CA SER A 95 7.58 -14.94 15.90
C SER A 95 6.55 -15.11 14.79
N GLU A 96 6.20 -14.05 14.08
CA GLU A 96 5.30 -14.12 12.91
C GLU A 96 5.91 -14.89 11.73
N GLN A 97 7.24 -14.83 11.59
CA GLN A 97 7.96 -15.55 10.54
C GLN A 97 8.28 -16.97 10.93
N LYS A 98 8.77 -17.15 12.15
CA LYS A 98 9.08 -18.46 12.76
C LYS A 98 9.20 -18.30 14.26
N VAL A 99 8.51 -19.17 15.00
CA VAL A 99 8.62 -19.22 16.46
C VAL A 99 10.10 -19.37 16.88
N TRP A 100 10.53 -18.57 17.84
CA TRP A 100 11.87 -18.56 18.39
C TRP A 100 11.85 -18.78 19.91
N GLU A 101 12.97 -19.13 20.51
CA GLU A 101 13.10 -19.32 21.94
C GLU A 101 14.09 -18.31 22.53
N GLY A 102 13.84 -17.89 23.78
CA GLY A 102 14.70 -17.03 24.57
C GLY A 102 14.55 -17.24 26.07
N LYS A 103 15.47 -16.65 26.80
CA LYS A 103 15.42 -16.59 28.26
C LYS A 103 14.61 -15.39 28.69
N TYR A 104 13.80 -15.51 29.74
CA TYR A 104 13.03 -14.42 30.29
C TYR A 104 12.85 -14.47 31.80
N THR A 105 12.61 -13.33 32.39
CA THR A 105 12.22 -13.16 33.78
C THR A 105 11.23 -12.02 33.92
N THR A 106 10.36 -12.08 34.91
CA THR A 106 9.47 -10.97 35.33
C THR A 106 9.94 -10.35 36.65
N ILE A 107 11.08 -10.80 37.17
CA ILE A 107 11.74 -10.26 38.35
C ILE A 107 12.88 -9.34 37.86
N GLN A 108 12.94 -8.12 38.39
CA GLN A 108 13.96 -7.14 37.99
C GLN A 108 15.37 -7.71 38.17
N PRO A 109 16.16 -7.85 37.11
CA PRO A 109 17.53 -8.33 37.16
C PRO A 109 18.51 -7.22 37.58
N SER A 110 19.79 -7.59 37.78
CA SER A 110 20.87 -6.62 37.99
C SER A 110 21.08 -5.72 36.76
N ALA A 111 21.68 -4.55 36.96
CA ALA A 111 21.81 -3.51 35.96
C ALA A 111 22.63 -3.89 34.70
N ASP A 112 23.28 -5.03 34.69
CA ASP A 112 24.09 -5.53 33.58
C ASP A 112 23.41 -6.65 32.75
N TRP A 113 22.13 -6.89 33.00
CA TRP A 113 21.33 -7.94 32.35
C TRP A 113 21.37 -7.96 30.83
N MET A 114 21.63 -6.81 30.18
CA MET A 114 21.69 -6.70 28.72
C MET A 114 23.04 -7.09 28.13
N LYS A 115 24.08 -7.32 28.94
CA LYS A 115 25.42 -7.68 28.47
C LYS A 115 25.48 -9.14 27.97
N GLU A 116 26.42 -9.43 27.08
CA GLU A 116 26.57 -10.78 26.50
C GLU A 116 26.95 -11.83 27.52
N ASP A 117 27.83 -11.47 28.47
CA ASP A 117 28.40 -12.34 29.54
C ASP A 117 27.51 -12.47 30.77
N PHE A 118 26.32 -11.88 30.75
CA PHE A 118 25.36 -11.99 31.85
C PHE A 118 24.87 -13.43 31.99
N ASP A 119 24.88 -13.95 33.22
CA ASP A 119 24.39 -15.28 33.54
C ASP A 119 22.86 -15.30 33.68
N ASP A 120 22.19 -15.80 32.64
CA ASP A 120 20.75 -15.99 32.59
C ASP A 120 20.29 -17.43 32.79
N THR A 121 21.14 -18.29 33.38
CA THR A 121 20.85 -19.71 33.58
C THR A 121 19.66 -19.97 34.50
N THR A 122 19.38 -19.05 35.42
CA THR A 122 18.22 -19.10 36.33
C THR A 122 16.92 -18.59 35.70
N TRP A 123 17.00 -17.97 34.54
CA TRP A 123 15.82 -17.44 33.85
C TRP A 123 15.00 -18.56 33.23
N LYS A 124 13.69 -18.34 33.13
CA LYS A 124 12.79 -19.26 32.43
C LYS A 124 13.10 -19.25 30.91
N THR A 125 12.79 -20.34 30.24
CA THR A 125 12.82 -20.41 28.78
C THR A 125 11.41 -20.26 28.26
N GLY A 126 11.21 -19.38 27.25
CA GLY A 126 9.91 -19.13 26.63
C GLY A 126 10.03 -18.99 25.14
N LYS A 127 8.88 -19.03 24.47
CA LYS A 127 8.75 -18.86 23.01
C LYS A 127 8.28 -17.43 22.70
N GLY A 128 8.99 -16.72 21.82
CA GLY A 128 8.54 -15.42 21.30
C GLY A 128 7.37 -15.58 20.30
N ALA A 129 6.40 -14.65 20.25
CA ALA A 129 6.29 -13.44 21.06
C ALA A 129 5.89 -13.74 22.51
N PHE A 130 6.30 -12.85 23.40
CA PHE A 130 5.86 -12.82 24.79
C PHE A 130 4.70 -11.82 24.91
N GLY A 131 3.65 -12.17 25.65
CA GLY A 131 2.51 -11.25 25.79
C GLY A 131 1.34 -11.89 26.50
N THR A 132 0.31 -11.12 26.74
CA THR A 132 -0.93 -11.61 27.33
C THR A 132 -1.65 -12.52 26.34
N ILE A 133 -1.81 -13.78 26.67
CA ILE A 133 -2.59 -14.74 25.87
C ILE A 133 -4.07 -14.48 26.13
N SER A 134 -4.70 -13.78 25.20
CA SER A 134 -6.13 -13.52 25.22
C SER A 134 -6.69 -13.75 23.83
N LYS A 135 -8.03 -13.71 23.69
CA LYS A 135 -8.66 -13.79 22.34
C LYS A 135 -8.24 -12.67 21.37
N TYR A 136 -7.56 -11.63 21.87
CA TYR A 136 -7.04 -10.52 21.07
C TYR A 136 -5.58 -10.71 20.67
N THR A 137 -4.77 -11.41 21.50
CA THR A 137 -3.32 -11.59 21.30
C THR A 137 -2.94 -13.04 21.00
N GLU A 138 -3.83 -14.00 21.14
CA GLU A 138 -3.55 -15.44 21.01
C GLU A 138 -2.87 -15.84 19.69
N LEU A 139 -3.10 -15.09 18.61
CA LEU A 139 -2.47 -15.33 17.31
C LEU A 139 -0.98 -14.93 17.28
N MET A 140 -0.56 -14.05 18.19
CA MET A 140 0.82 -13.52 18.23
C MET A 140 1.60 -14.04 19.43
N ALA A 141 1.07 -13.92 20.64
CA ALA A 141 1.75 -14.38 21.86
C ALA A 141 1.90 -15.90 21.88
N LYS A 142 3.08 -16.38 22.27
CA LYS A 142 3.42 -17.80 22.40
C LYS A 142 3.82 -18.17 23.83
N THR A 143 4.25 -17.17 24.61
CA THR A 143 4.51 -17.30 26.05
C THR A 143 3.68 -16.26 26.76
N ASP A 144 2.87 -16.72 27.72
CA ASP A 144 2.00 -15.85 28.51
C ASP A 144 2.84 -15.00 29.46
N TRP A 145 2.52 -13.71 29.49
CA TRP A 145 3.13 -12.72 30.38
C TRP A 145 2.02 -11.74 30.81
N MET A 146 1.74 -11.74 32.10
CA MET A 146 0.68 -10.97 32.75
C MET A 146 1.20 -9.96 33.78
N GLU A 147 2.49 -10.01 34.11
CA GLU A 147 3.13 -9.13 35.07
C GLU A 147 3.40 -7.76 34.44
N GLU A 148 3.65 -6.76 35.28
CA GLU A 148 3.93 -5.38 34.88
C GLU A 148 5.19 -5.23 34.00
N SER A 149 6.18 -6.10 34.19
CA SER A 149 7.47 -5.99 33.48
C SER A 149 8.01 -7.35 33.06
N ILE A 150 8.68 -7.37 31.90
CA ILE A 150 9.40 -8.54 31.41
C ILE A 150 10.79 -8.13 30.89
N TRP A 151 11.77 -8.98 31.17
CA TRP A 151 13.11 -8.94 30.58
C TRP A 151 13.34 -10.19 29.78
N VAL A 152 13.72 -10.02 28.51
CA VAL A 152 13.92 -11.12 27.57
C VAL A 152 15.32 -11.05 27.00
N ARG A 153 15.99 -12.20 26.90
CA ARG A 153 17.31 -12.35 26.26
C ARG A 153 17.25 -13.44 25.20
N ARG A 154 17.78 -13.13 24.03
CA ARG A 154 17.79 -14.04 22.90
C ARG A 154 19.18 -14.08 22.28
N THR A 155 19.79 -15.26 22.21
CA THR A 155 21.02 -15.49 21.44
C THR A 155 20.65 -15.74 19.98
N VAL A 156 21.30 -15.04 19.06
CA VAL A 156 21.04 -15.11 17.61
C VAL A 156 22.35 -15.25 16.84
N GLU A 157 22.28 -15.90 15.68
CA GLU A 157 23.40 -16.02 14.75
C GLU A 157 23.24 -14.99 13.62
N ILE A 158 24.24 -14.14 13.42
CA ILE A 158 24.26 -13.17 12.32
C ILE A 158 25.32 -13.61 11.30
N PRO A 159 24.91 -13.91 10.05
CA PRO A 159 25.81 -14.32 9.01
C PRO A 159 26.69 -13.15 8.53
N ALA A 160 27.91 -13.45 8.06
CA ALA A 160 28.88 -12.41 7.67
C ALA A 160 28.35 -11.51 6.54
N GLU A 161 27.64 -12.08 5.59
CA GLU A 161 27.04 -11.37 4.45
C GLU A 161 25.96 -10.35 4.87
N ALA A 162 25.29 -10.57 5.97
CA ALA A 162 24.34 -9.59 6.50
C ALA A 162 25.05 -8.34 7.04
N LEU A 163 26.29 -8.48 7.50
CA LEU A 163 27.07 -7.36 8.03
C LEU A 163 27.61 -6.42 6.96
N SER A 164 27.56 -6.73 5.69
CA SER A 164 27.89 -5.80 4.59
C SER A 164 26.69 -4.95 4.16
N ARG A 165 25.50 -5.26 4.65
CA ARG A 165 24.22 -4.68 4.22
C ARG A 165 23.67 -3.69 5.24
N GLU A 166 22.73 -2.86 4.83
CA GLU A 166 21.96 -2.03 5.73
C GLU A 166 21.03 -2.93 6.57
N LEU A 167 21.13 -2.84 7.90
CA LEU A 167 20.37 -3.65 8.84
C LEU A 167 19.35 -2.79 9.58
N TYR A 168 18.19 -3.38 9.82
CA TYR A 168 17.12 -2.79 10.60
C TYR A 168 16.69 -3.76 11.70
N PHE A 169 16.55 -3.22 12.90
CA PHE A 169 15.89 -3.91 14.01
C PHE A 169 14.38 -3.79 13.80
N ILE A 170 13.68 -4.90 13.81
CA ILE A 170 12.23 -4.96 13.68
C ILE A 170 11.63 -5.38 15.01
N TYR A 171 10.58 -4.70 15.46
CA TYR A 171 9.99 -4.96 16.76
C TYR A 171 8.48 -4.70 16.80
N THR A 172 7.85 -5.36 17.74
CA THR A 172 6.45 -5.16 18.16
C THR A 172 6.46 -5.05 19.68
N ASN A 173 5.88 -4.01 20.24
CA ASN A 173 5.78 -3.79 21.68
C ASN A 173 4.44 -3.17 22.08
N ASP A 174 4.01 -3.50 23.30
CA ASP A 174 2.87 -2.97 24.01
C ASP A 174 3.13 -3.17 25.53
N ASP A 175 3.40 -2.13 26.40
CA ASP A 175 3.45 -0.68 26.13
C ASP A 175 4.88 -0.20 25.75
N GLU A 176 5.65 0.39 26.73
CA GLU A 176 7.01 0.90 26.51
C GLU A 176 8.04 -0.24 26.47
N ALA A 177 9.05 -0.09 25.63
CA ALA A 177 10.12 -1.07 25.57
C ALA A 177 11.51 -0.46 25.37
N GLU A 178 12.52 -1.20 25.84
CA GLU A 178 13.93 -0.92 25.61
C GLU A 178 14.58 -2.09 24.91
N PHE A 179 15.41 -1.81 23.91
CA PHE A 179 16.10 -2.84 23.15
C PHE A 179 17.61 -2.65 23.13
N TYR A 180 18.34 -3.75 23.19
CA TYR A 180 19.80 -3.79 23.24
C TYR A 180 20.36 -4.88 22.33
N ILE A 181 21.56 -4.64 21.77
CA ILE A 181 22.38 -5.65 21.09
C ILE A 181 23.75 -5.66 21.76
N ASN A 182 24.18 -6.81 22.26
CA ASN A 182 25.48 -7.01 22.90
C ASN A 182 25.78 -5.94 23.97
N GLY A 183 24.77 -5.58 24.76
CA GLY A 183 24.85 -4.56 25.80
C GLY A 183 24.73 -3.11 25.31
N VAL A 184 24.69 -2.86 24.01
CA VAL A 184 24.54 -1.52 23.45
C VAL A 184 23.07 -1.23 23.17
N LYS A 185 22.56 -0.12 23.75
CA LYS A 185 21.16 0.29 23.60
C LYS A 185 20.85 0.66 22.15
N ILE A 186 19.79 0.06 21.60
CA ILE A 186 19.24 0.39 20.27
C ILE A 186 18.35 1.62 20.42
N SER A 187 17.33 1.52 21.27
CA SER A 187 16.34 2.60 21.49
C SER A 187 15.47 2.32 22.71
N ASP A 188 14.90 3.38 23.23
CA ASP A 188 13.67 3.39 24.01
C ASP A 188 12.52 3.68 23.05
N VAL A 189 11.41 2.98 23.20
CA VAL A 189 10.24 3.15 22.35
C VAL A 189 8.98 3.23 23.19
N ALA A 190 8.10 4.14 22.82
CA ALA A 190 6.78 4.26 23.42
C ALA A 190 5.83 3.21 22.88
N CYS A 191 4.68 3.06 23.49
CA CYS A 191 3.56 2.25 22.99
C CYS A 191 3.06 2.76 21.64
N CYS A 192 2.41 2.07 20.85
CA CYS A 192 2.18 0.65 20.68
C CYS A 192 2.62 0.36 19.25
N ASN A 193 3.67 -0.38 19.07
CA ASN A 193 4.28 -0.54 17.75
C ASN A 193 4.06 -1.96 17.24
N LYS A 194 3.77 -2.08 15.94
CA LYS A 194 3.66 -3.36 15.26
C LYS A 194 4.57 -3.39 14.05
N ASN A 195 5.56 -4.30 14.07
CA ASN A 195 6.55 -4.43 12.98
C ASN A 195 7.24 -3.10 12.63
N ALA A 196 7.48 -2.25 13.65
CA ALA A 196 8.24 -1.03 13.49
C ALA A 196 9.72 -1.34 13.24
N GLN A 197 10.43 -0.44 12.57
CA GLN A 197 11.81 -0.66 12.18
C GLN A 197 12.71 0.50 12.63
N ILE A 198 13.87 0.14 13.18
CA ILE A 198 14.93 1.07 13.54
C ILE A 198 16.19 0.69 12.76
N LYS A 199 16.73 1.63 11.98
CA LYS A 199 18.00 1.42 11.28
C LYS A 199 19.13 1.23 12.28
N LEU A 200 19.85 0.11 12.17
CA LEU A 200 21.01 -0.17 13.01
C LEU A 200 22.22 0.61 12.50
N SER A 201 22.59 1.67 13.21
CA SER A 201 23.67 2.60 12.83
C SER A 201 24.60 2.92 14.00
N GLY A 202 25.73 3.59 13.73
CA GLY A 202 26.65 4.06 14.75
C GLY A 202 27.15 2.97 15.69
N ARG A 203 27.09 3.21 17.02
CA ARG A 203 27.57 2.28 18.05
C ARG A 203 26.88 0.92 18.01
N VAL A 204 25.56 0.91 17.77
CA VAL A 204 24.78 -0.32 17.69
C VAL A 204 25.26 -1.19 16.54
N ARG A 205 25.49 -0.56 15.37
CA ARG A 205 26.02 -1.24 14.19
C ARG A 205 27.40 -1.84 14.45
N SER A 206 28.26 -1.09 15.13
CA SER A 206 29.62 -1.53 15.47
C SER A 206 29.65 -2.64 16.54
N ALA A 207 28.60 -2.79 17.33
CA ALA A 207 28.47 -3.83 18.33
C ALA A 207 28.08 -5.20 17.72
N LEU A 208 27.51 -5.22 16.50
CA LEU A 208 27.17 -6.45 15.80
C LEU A 208 28.43 -7.17 15.31
N LYS A 209 28.43 -8.48 15.46
CA LYS A 209 29.53 -9.34 15.01
C LYS A 209 29.03 -10.56 14.24
N LYS A 210 29.88 -11.13 13.41
CA LYS A 210 29.64 -12.42 12.78
C LYS A 210 29.46 -13.50 13.85
N GLY A 211 28.45 -14.38 13.67
CA GLY A 211 28.16 -15.46 14.59
C GLY A 211 27.27 -14.99 15.74
N LYS A 212 27.53 -15.45 16.95
CA LYS A 212 26.68 -15.24 18.13
C LYS A 212 26.61 -13.77 18.53
N ASN A 213 25.38 -13.28 18.71
CA ASN A 213 25.03 -11.99 19.28
C ASN A 213 23.91 -12.18 20.29
N THR A 214 23.83 -11.31 21.29
CA THR A 214 22.73 -11.29 22.25
C THR A 214 21.83 -10.09 21.98
N ILE A 215 20.55 -10.34 21.74
CA ILE A 215 19.52 -9.32 21.75
C ILE A 215 18.84 -9.38 23.11
N ALA A 216 18.75 -8.24 23.78
CA ALA A 216 18.08 -8.10 25.06
C ALA A 216 16.96 -7.05 24.96
N ALA A 217 15.81 -7.34 25.54
CA ALA A 217 14.64 -6.48 25.50
C ALA A 217 13.98 -6.41 26.89
N TYR A 218 13.60 -5.22 27.28
CA TYR A 218 12.72 -4.93 28.41
C TYR A 218 11.39 -4.40 27.86
N CYS A 219 10.29 -4.81 28.47
CA CYS A 219 8.99 -4.23 28.16
C CYS A 219 8.20 -4.02 29.47
N HIS A 220 7.58 -2.87 29.56
CA HIS A 220 6.69 -2.47 30.65
C HIS A 220 5.25 -2.48 30.13
N ASN A 221 4.36 -3.16 30.85
CA ASN A 221 2.94 -3.18 30.57
C ASN A 221 2.21 -2.41 31.66
N SER A 222 1.75 -1.22 31.33
CA SER A 222 1.07 -0.33 32.28
C SER A 222 -0.44 -0.54 32.32
N VAL A 223 -1.03 -0.96 31.20
CA VAL A 223 -2.49 -1.13 31.05
C VAL A 223 -2.81 -2.22 30.02
N ALA A 224 -3.74 -3.11 30.39
CA ALA A 224 -4.34 -4.11 29.49
C ALA A 224 -3.37 -5.26 29.08
N ASN A 225 -3.11 -5.42 27.79
CA ASN A 225 -2.40 -6.59 27.27
C ASN A 225 -0.98 -6.22 26.86
N GLY A 226 0.03 -6.85 27.45
CA GLY A 226 1.42 -6.67 27.01
C GLY A 226 1.75 -7.49 25.77
N LEU A 227 2.69 -7.00 24.96
CA LEU A 227 3.23 -7.74 23.82
C LEU A 227 4.68 -7.34 23.53
N LEU A 228 5.53 -8.35 23.27
CA LEU A 228 6.94 -8.12 22.94
C LEU A 228 7.43 -9.15 21.93
N ASP A 229 7.86 -8.69 20.76
CA ASP A 229 8.52 -9.48 19.73
C ASP A 229 9.59 -8.67 19.01
N PHE A 230 10.64 -9.31 18.51
CA PHE A 230 11.71 -8.61 17.81
C PHE A 230 12.55 -9.53 16.92
N GLY A 231 13.20 -8.89 15.94
CA GLY A 231 14.10 -9.55 14.99
C GLY A 231 15.02 -8.54 14.27
N ILE A 232 15.71 -9.01 13.24
CA ILE A 232 16.58 -8.19 12.38
C ILE A 232 16.30 -8.53 10.93
N VAL A 233 16.19 -7.50 10.11
CA VAL A 233 16.08 -7.60 8.65
C VAL A 233 17.20 -6.83 7.98
N ALA A 234 17.61 -7.26 6.79
CA ALA A 234 18.64 -6.63 5.97
C ALA A 234 18.05 -6.13 4.66
N GLU A 235 18.42 -4.92 4.25
CA GLU A 235 18.05 -4.40 2.94
C GLU A 235 18.74 -5.21 1.85
N LYS A 236 17.99 -5.65 0.82
CA LYS A 236 18.58 -6.32 -0.36
C LYS A 236 19.44 -5.35 -1.14
N GLU A 237 20.54 -5.84 -1.62
CA GLU A 237 21.39 -5.08 -2.54
C GLU A 237 20.62 -4.77 -3.84
N ASN A 238 20.90 -3.60 -4.43
CA ASN A 238 20.30 -3.13 -5.68
C ASN A 238 18.75 -2.99 -5.65
N SER A 239 18.20 -2.43 -4.58
CA SER A 239 16.78 -2.17 -4.46
C SER A 239 16.26 -0.96 -5.26
N THR A 240 17.16 -0.11 -5.80
CA THR A 240 16.82 1.04 -6.64
C THR A 240 17.04 0.71 -8.11
N PHE A 241 15.95 0.69 -8.87
CA PHE A 241 15.92 0.26 -10.26
C PHE A 241 15.79 1.41 -11.26
N PHE A 242 15.07 2.48 -10.89
CA PHE A 242 14.68 3.55 -11.82
C PHE A 242 15.57 4.78 -11.67
N LYS A 243 16.17 5.21 -12.79
CA LYS A 243 17.18 6.27 -12.81
C LYS A 243 16.63 7.66 -12.49
N HIS A 244 15.45 7.98 -13.03
CA HIS A 244 14.92 9.34 -12.97
C HIS A 244 13.60 9.38 -12.20
N THR A 245 13.37 10.52 -11.56
CA THR A 245 12.08 10.88 -10.98
C THR A 245 11.43 11.92 -11.88
N ALA A 246 10.13 11.80 -12.10
CA ALA A 246 9.35 12.81 -12.81
C ALA A 246 9.36 14.14 -12.07
N THR A 247 9.08 15.24 -12.75
CA THR A 247 8.88 16.55 -12.11
C THR A 247 7.39 16.81 -11.96
N GLN A 248 6.86 16.75 -10.73
CA GLN A 248 5.47 17.09 -10.45
C GLN A 248 5.23 18.58 -10.63
N LYS A 249 4.16 18.95 -11.30
CA LYS A 249 3.77 20.34 -11.58
C LYS A 249 2.68 20.85 -10.66
N PHE A 250 1.71 20.00 -10.34
CA PHE A 250 0.65 20.31 -9.38
C PHE A 250 -0.01 19.04 -8.86
N VAL A 251 -0.76 19.21 -7.78
CA VAL A 251 -1.79 18.31 -7.27
C VAL A 251 -3.08 19.10 -7.03
N ASP A 252 -4.23 18.50 -7.31
CA ASP A 252 -5.56 19.10 -7.11
C ASP A 252 -6.50 18.04 -6.53
N VAL A 253 -6.95 18.26 -5.29
CA VAL A 253 -7.81 17.33 -4.54
C VAL A 253 -9.26 17.77 -4.64
N GLN A 254 -10.07 16.96 -5.29
CA GLN A 254 -11.51 17.12 -5.37
C GLN A 254 -12.24 16.07 -4.53
N ALA A 255 -13.54 16.20 -4.36
CA ALA A 255 -14.33 15.30 -3.51
C ALA A 255 -14.29 13.83 -3.98
N THR A 256 -14.25 13.58 -5.28
CA THR A 256 -14.20 12.23 -5.87
C THR A 256 -12.95 11.96 -6.69
N GLN A 257 -12.16 12.99 -7.00
CA GLN A 257 -10.99 12.89 -7.86
C GLN A 257 -9.75 13.54 -7.23
N THR A 258 -8.57 13.02 -7.55
CA THR A 258 -7.28 13.68 -7.25
C THR A 258 -6.45 13.72 -8.51
N HIS A 259 -6.06 14.92 -8.94
CA HIS A 259 -5.38 15.16 -10.20
C HIS A 259 -3.93 15.53 -9.97
N TYR A 260 -3.03 14.93 -10.75
CA TYR A 260 -1.62 15.25 -10.79
C TYR A 260 -1.18 15.54 -12.21
N ALA A 261 -0.17 16.39 -12.36
CA ALA A 261 0.53 16.59 -13.62
C ALA A 261 2.05 16.53 -13.42
N PHE A 262 2.72 15.93 -14.39
CA PHE A 262 4.17 15.71 -14.37
C PHE A 262 4.81 16.06 -15.71
N THR A 263 6.11 16.37 -15.65
CA THR A 263 7.01 16.30 -16.79
C THR A 263 7.93 15.07 -16.63
N CYS A 264 7.97 14.22 -17.65
CA CYS A 264 8.75 12.98 -17.69
C CYS A 264 9.62 13.01 -18.96
N GLY A 265 10.77 13.70 -18.90
CA GLY A 265 11.59 13.95 -20.09
C GLY A 265 10.78 14.69 -21.18
N PRO A 266 10.67 14.13 -22.41
CA PRO A 266 9.95 14.75 -23.51
C PRO A 266 8.41 14.58 -23.45
N ILE A 267 7.85 14.14 -22.30
CA ILE A 267 6.42 13.87 -22.12
C ILE A 267 5.83 14.70 -20.97
N TYR A 268 4.66 15.31 -21.23
CA TYR A 268 3.74 15.74 -20.17
C TYR A 268 2.79 14.60 -19.82
N LEU A 269 2.72 14.21 -18.55
CA LEU A 269 1.85 13.16 -18.03
C LEU A 269 0.83 13.77 -17.07
N ASN A 270 -0.46 13.51 -17.31
CA ASN A 270 -1.52 13.75 -16.34
C ASN A 270 -2.01 12.43 -15.76
N LEU A 271 -2.26 12.43 -14.46
CA LEU A 271 -2.74 11.28 -13.70
C LEU A 271 -3.96 11.70 -12.90
N THR A 272 -5.03 10.92 -12.92
CA THR A 272 -6.24 11.17 -12.15
C THR A 272 -6.66 9.90 -11.41
N PHE A 273 -6.70 9.98 -10.09
CA PHE A 273 -7.30 8.97 -9.24
C PHE A 273 -8.77 9.29 -9.08
N THR A 274 -9.66 8.34 -9.33
CA THR A 274 -11.11 8.53 -9.20
C THR A 274 -11.71 7.45 -8.31
N ALA A 275 -12.36 7.90 -7.24
CA ALA A 275 -13.19 7.09 -6.35
C ALA A 275 -14.63 7.58 -6.49
N PRO A 276 -15.56 6.83 -7.11
CA PRO A 276 -16.91 7.31 -7.38
C PRO A 276 -17.82 7.26 -6.13
N LEU A 277 -17.43 8.00 -5.10
CA LEU A 277 -18.11 8.10 -3.81
C LEU A 277 -19.34 9.01 -3.91
N LEU A 278 -20.32 8.64 -4.72
CA LEU A 278 -21.53 9.42 -5.01
C LEU A 278 -22.70 8.89 -4.16
N MET A 279 -23.05 9.59 -3.08
CA MET A 279 -24.05 9.17 -2.10
C MET A 279 -25.49 9.13 -2.66
N ASP A 280 -25.76 9.79 -3.78
CA ASP A 280 -27.02 9.69 -4.50
C ASP A 280 -27.20 8.35 -5.25
N ASN A 281 -26.15 7.51 -5.30
CA ASN A 281 -26.14 6.22 -5.98
C ASN A 281 -25.37 5.18 -5.16
N LEU A 282 -26.04 4.56 -4.20
CA LEU A 282 -25.45 3.60 -3.27
C LEU A 282 -24.80 2.40 -3.96
N LYS A 283 -25.36 1.92 -5.07
CA LYS A 283 -24.75 0.83 -5.86
C LYS A 283 -23.43 1.24 -6.49
N LEU A 284 -23.32 2.48 -6.96
CA LEU A 284 -22.07 3.00 -7.52
C LEU A 284 -21.07 3.32 -6.41
N MET A 285 -21.52 3.94 -5.31
CA MET A 285 -20.71 4.29 -4.16
C MET A 285 -20.09 3.05 -3.49
N SER A 286 -20.87 1.98 -3.34
CA SER A 286 -20.40 0.73 -2.72
C SER A 286 -19.62 -0.18 -3.68
N ARG A 287 -19.59 0.13 -4.99
CA ARG A 287 -18.82 -0.65 -5.97
C ARG A 287 -17.34 -0.61 -5.59
N PRO A 288 -16.70 -1.78 -5.40
CA PRO A 288 -15.34 -1.84 -4.87
C PRO A 288 -14.28 -1.62 -5.97
N VAL A 289 -14.46 -0.59 -6.79
CA VAL A 289 -13.59 -0.30 -7.94
C VAL A 289 -13.26 1.19 -8.00
N ASN A 290 -11.98 1.51 -7.93
CA ASN A 290 -11.43 2.83 -8.19
C ASN A 290 -10.60 2.83 -9.49
N TYR A 291 -10.27 4.02 -9.99
CA TYR A 291 -9.61 4.18 -11.29
C TYR A 291 -8.36 5.04 -11.16
N ILE A 292 -7.31 4.64 -11.87
CA ILE A 292 -6.17 5.49 -12.20
C ILE A 292 -6.24 5.76 -13.69
N THR A 293 -6.62 6.97 -14.06
CA THR A 293 -6.64 7.43 -15.45
C THR A 293 -5.34 8.15 -15.75
N TYR A 294 -4.72 7.84 -16.87
CA TYR A 294 -3.55 8.57 -17.37
C TYR A 294 -3.80 9.12 -18.75
N SER A 295 -3.22 10.29 -19.02
CA SER A 295 -3.09 10.84 -20.35
C SER A 295 -1.72 11.49 -20.50
N PHE A 296 -1.13 11.41 -21.68
CA PHE A 296 0.15 12.04 -21.92
C PHE A 296 0.21 12.66 -23.32
N SER A 297 1.10 13.63 -23.46
CA SER A 297 1.43 14.25 -24.73
C SER A 297 2.93 14.57 -24.81
N SER A 298 3.48 14.50 -26.02
CA SER A 298 4.84 14.98 -26.28
C SER A 298 4.92 16.49 -26.03
N ASN A 299 6.02 16.94 -25.42
CA ASN A 299 6.31 18.36 -25.16
C ASN A 299 7.29 18.96 -26.18
N ASP A 300 7.86 18.15 -27.06
CA ASP A 300 8.75 18.54 -28.17
C ASP A 300 8.12 18.33 -29.54
N GLY A 301 6.90 17.79 -29.60
CA GLY A 301 6.16 17.55 -30.83
C GLY A 301 6.60 16.30 -31.60
N GLN A 302 7.55 15.49 -31.09
CA GLN A 302 8.00 14.26 -31.71
C GLN A 302 7.17 13.06 -31.22
N LYS A 303 7.29 11.91 -31.94
CA LYS A 303 6.77 10.62 -31.48
C LYS A 303 7.82 9.92 -30.64
N HIS A 304 7.44 9.44 -29.48
CA HIS A 304 8.27 8.69 -28.54
C HIS A 304 7.74 7.27 -28.36
N ASP A 305 8.61 6.32 -28.10
CA ASP A 305 8.25 4.97 -27.68
C ASP A 305 7.87 5.02 -26.20
N VAL A 306 6.58 4.76 -25.87
CA VAL A 306 6.03 5.01 -24.53
C VAL A 306 5.47 3.73 -23.94
N GLN A 307 5.94 3.36 -22.76
CA GLN A 307 5.39 2.31 -21.92
C GLN A 307 5.09 2.86 -20.53
N ILE A 308 4.00 2.40 -19.92
CA ILE A 308 3.64 2.74 -18.55
C ILE A 308 3.57 1.48 -17.71
N TYR A 309 4.25 1.50 -16.57
CA TYR A 309 4.31 0.41 -15.60
C TYR A 309 3.59 0.81 -14.33
N PHE A 310 2.69 -0.05 -13.87
CA PHE A 310 2.05 0.04 -12.56
C PHE A 310 2.32 -1.24 -11.78
N GLU A 311 2.81 -1.11 -10.53
CA GLU A 311 3.09 -2.20 -9.62
C GLU A 311 2.33 -2.01 -8.32
N ALA A 312 1.70 -3.07 -7.83
CA ALA A 312 1.08 -3.14 -6.52
C ALA A 312 1.70 -4.28 -5.70
N ALA A 313 2.09 -3.98 -4.47
CA ALA A 313 2.61 -5.00 -3.57
C ALA A 313 1.50 -5.87 -2.97
N ALA A 314 1.84 -7.11 -2.57
CA ALA A 314 0.90 -8.00 -1.90
C ALA A 314 0.34 -7.44 -0.58
N ASN A 315 1.01 -6.44 0.02
CA ASN A 315 0.57 -5.72 1.23
C ASN A 315 -0.87 -5.18 1.17
N TRP A 316 -1.42 -4.97 -0.03
CA TRP A 316 -2.82 -4.56 -0.21
C TRP A 316 -3.84 -5.58 0.32
N ALA A 317 -3.41 -6.85 0.48
CA ALA A 317 -4.25 -7.95 0.95
C ALA A 317 -3.66 -8.68 2.17
N LEU A 318 -2.77 -8.02 2.91
CA LEU A 318 -2.07 -8.58 4.06
C LEU A 318 -2.18 -7.63 5.26
N ASP A 319 -2.34 -8.20 6.45
CA ASP A 319 -2.24 -7.46 7.70
C ASP A 319 -0.78 -7.11 8.02
N THR A 320 0.12 -8.07 7.81
CA THR A 320 1.57 -7.87 7.98
C THR A 320 2.33 -8.23 6.70
N PRO A 321 3.50 -7.60 6.45
CA PRO A 321 4.28 -7.87 5.24
C PRO A 321 4.88 -9.27 5.17
N TYR A 322 4.80 -10.05 6.25
CA TYR A 322 5.37 -11.39 6.37
C TYR A 322 4.35 -12.51 6.14
N GLN A 323 3.05 -12.17 6.07
CA GLN A 323 2.03 -13.14 5.72
C GLN A 323 2.26 -13.66 4.30
N LYS A 324 1.98 -14.95 4.10
CA LYS A 324 2.08 -15.56 2.78
C LYS A 324 0.92 -15.08 1.90
N ALA A 325 1.25 -14.50 0.77
CA ALA A 325 0.29 -14.12 -0.26
C ALA A 325 0.33 -15.09 -1.44
N ALA A 326 -0.75 -15.09 -2.21
CA ALA A 326 -0.84 -15.80 -3.46
C ALA A 326 -1.46 -14.89 -4.52
N SER A 327 -0.91 -14.90 -5.73
CA SER A 327 -1.40 -14.11 -6.85
C SER A 327 -1.80 -15.00 -8.01
N GLU A 328 -2.79 -14.55 -8.77
CA GLU A 328 -3.35 -15.25 -9.92
C GLU A 328 -3.61 -14.25 -11.06
N CYS A 329 -3.36 -14.66 -12.30
CA CYS A 329 -3.73 -13.91 -13.49
C CYS A 329 -4.97 -14.53 -14.13
N ILE A 330 -6.02 -13.75 -14.24
CA ILE A 330 -7.30 -14.16 -14.84
C ILE A 330 -7.58 -13.28 -16.05
N THR A 331 -8.10 -13.86 -17.13
CA THR A 331 -8.59 -13.12 -18.27
C THR A 331 -10.08 -13.44 -18.48
N ASP A 332 -10.84 -12.41 -18.86
CA ASP A 332 -12.23 -12.59 -19.23
C ASP A 332 -12.41 -12.59 -20.76
N ASN A 333 -13.62 -12.92 -21.21
CA ASN A 333 -13.99 -12.88 -22.62
C ASN A 333 -14.44 -11.49 -23.09
N LYS A 334 -14.37 -10.47 -22.22
CA LYS A 334 -14.72 -9.07 -22.51
C LYS A 334 -13.48 -8.18 -22.69
N GLY A 335 -12.30 -8.81 -22.70
CA GLY A 335 -11.04 -8.14 -22.97
C GLY A 335 -10.41 -7.46 -21.77
N LEU A 336 -10.71 -7.90 -20.53
CA LEU A 336 -10.02 -7.48 -19.30
C LEU A 336 -9.04 -8.55 -18.84
N VAL A 337 -7.95 -8.09 -18.22
CA VAL A 337 -6.99 -8.90 -17.48
C VAL A 337 -6.99 -8.47 -16.01
N PHE A 338 -7.03 -9.44 -15.12
CA PHE A 338 -7.10 -9.29 -13.69
C PHE A 338 -5.87 -9.92 -13.06
N LEU A 339 -5.12 -9.15 -12.31
CA LEU A 339 -4.13 -9.64 -11.38
C LEU A 339 -4.75 -9.63 -9.98
N LYS A 340 -5.01 -10.82 -9.45
CA LYS A 340 -5.67 -11.05 -8.18
C LYS A 340 -4.62 -11.44 -7.14
N THR A 341 -4.66 -10.85 -5.95
CA THR A 341 -3.75 -11.15 -4.84
C THR A 341 -4.54 -11.26 -3.54
N GLY A 342 -4.24 -12.28 -2.73
CA GLY A 342 -4.83 -12.49 -1.41
C GLY A 342 -3.85 -13.17 -0.45
N SER A 343 -4.12 -13.11 0.86
CA SER A 343 -3.40 -13.95 1.82
C SER A 343 -3.71 -15.44 1.57
N LYS A 344 -2.80 -16.33 1.91
CA LYS A 344 -3.05 -17.78 1.84
C LYS A 344 -4.00 -18.27 2.91
N GLU A 345 -3.97 -17.66 4.06
CA GLU A 345 -4.72 -18.07 5.25
C GLU A 345 -6.22 -17.76 5.13
N GLN A 346 -6.58 -16.65 4.49
CA GLN A 346 -7.98 -16.22 4.29
C GLN A 346 -8.81 -16.26 5.58
N ASN A 347 -8.28 -15.71 6.67
CA ASN A 347 -8.94 -15.65 7.98
C ASN A 347 -10.07 -14.61 7.98
N ILE A 348 -11.19 -14.94 7.37
CA ILE A 348 -12.34 -14.02 7.21
C ILE A 348 -12.82 -13.52 8.57
N LEU A 349 -12.68 -12.19 8.79
CA LEU A 349 -13.04 -11.53 10.06
C LEU A 349 -12.42 -12.20 11.30
N GLY A 350 -11.25 -12.83 11.13
CA GLY A 350 -10.62 -13.68 12.15
C GLY A 350 -9.85 -12.93 13.22
N LYS A 351 -9.62 -11.62 13.05
CA LYS A 351 -8.86 -10.79 13.98
C LYS A 351 -9.69 -9.64 14.54
N LYS A 352 -9.38 -9.26 15.77
CA LYS A 352 -9.93 -8.10 16.48
C LYS A 352 -8.77 -7.26 17.00
N GLY A 353 -9.06 -6.01 17.36
CA GLY A 353 -8.09 -5.12 17.98
C GLY A 353 -7.66 -3.99 17.06
N ASP A 354 -6.70 -3.23 17.55
CA ASP A 354 -6.19 -2.04 16.91
C ASP A 354 -5.28 -2.36 15.74
N ASP A 355 -5.17 -1.44 14.80
CA ASP A 355 -4.27 -1.49 13.65
C ASP A 355 -4.33 -2.82 12.83
N VAL A 356 -5.45 -3.52 12.91
CA VAL A 356 -5.69 -4.73 12.12
C VAL A 356 -6.16 -4.34 10.73
N ARG A 357 -5.44 -4.79 9.70
CA ARG A 357 -5.82 -4.63 8.30
C ARG A 357 -6.49 -5.88 7.78
N ILE A 358 -7.20 -5.71 6.68
CA ILE A 358 -7.83 -6.84 6.00
C ILE A 358 -6.75 -7.81 5.49
N ASP A 359 -6.86 -9.09 5.88
CA ASP A 359 -6.01 -10.19 5.40
C ASP A 359 -6.84 -11.38 4.88
N TRP A 360 -8.08 -11.09 4.51
CA TRP A 360 -8.99 -11.99 3.82
C TRP A 360 -9.56 -11.30 2.57
N GLY A 361 -10.15 -12.06 1.66
CA GLY A 361 -10.57 -11.54 0.38
C GLY A 361 -9.39 -11.28 -0.57
N TYR A 362 -9.61 -10.45 -1.59
CA TYR A 362 -8.66 -10.34 -2.69
C TYR A 362 -8.57 -8.91 -3.22
N PHE A 363 -7.36 -8.43 -3.35
CA PHE A 363 -7.02 -7.22 -4.10
C PHE A 363 -6.92 -7.54 -5.59
N TYR A 364 -7.33 -6.60 -6.43
CA TYR A 364 -7.29 -6.72 -7.89
C TYR A 364 -6.62 -5.49 -8.51
N LEU A 365 -5.69 -5.76 -9.44
CA LEU A 365 -5.14 -4.78 -10.37
C LEU A 365 -5.58 -5.19 -11.77
N VAL A 366 -6.33 -4.32 -12.48
CA VAL A 366 -7.07 -4.69 -13.69
C VAL A 366 -6.85 -3.69 -14.82
N ALA A 367 -6.69 -4.18 -16.03
CA ALA A 367 -6.59 -3.36 -17.24
C ALA A 367 -7.27 -4.04 -18.45
N GLU A 368 -7.44 -3.28 -19.52
CA GLU A 368 -7.79 -3.86 -20.82
C GLU A 368 -6.64 -4.74 -21.32
N GLN A 369 -6.92 -5.94 -21.83
CA GLN A 369 -5.91 -6.89 -22.33
C GLN A 369 -5.04 -6.28 -23.43
N LYS A 370 -5.68 -5.57 -24.36
CA LYS A 370 -4.99 -4.98 -25.51
C LYS A 370 -3.83 -4.06 -25.05
N ASN A 371 -2.64 -4.30 -25.57
CA ASN A 371 -1.41 -3.59 -25.24
C ASN A 371 -1.06 -3.63 -23.73
N THR A 372 -1.44 -4.71 -23.04
CA THR A 372 -1.13 -4.93 -21.63
C THR A 372 -0.37 -6.23 -21.45
N VAL A 373 0.75 -6.16 -20.74
CA VAL A 373 1.48 -7.33 -20.27
C VAL A 373 1.33 -7.42 -18.75
N PRO A 374 0.57 -8.39 -18.24
CA PRO A 374 0.47 -8.65 -16.81
C PRO A 374 1.69 -9.44 -16.32
N MET A 375 2.14 -9.14 -15.10
CA MET A 375 3.28 -9.78 -14.47
C MET A 375 3.00 -10.08 -13.01
N MET A 376 3.56 -11.17 -12.51
CA MET A 376 3.55 -11.56 -11.09
C MET A 376 4.93 -12.03 -10.69
N GLY A 377 5.37 -11.70 -9.48
CA GLY A 377 6.68 -12.14 -8.99
C GLY A 377 7.22 -11.25 -7.88
N ASN A 378 8.47 -11.45 -7.51
CA ASN A 378 9.12 -10.52 -6.61
C ASN A 378 9.43 -9.20 -7.33
N THR A 379 9.57 -8.14 -6.56
CA THR A 379 9.81 -6.77 -7.03
C THR A 379 10.98 -6.67 -8.00
N GLY A 380 12.12 -7.30 -7.68
CA GLY A 380 13.32 -7.25 -8.50
C GLY A 380 13.11 -7.84 -9.90
N ASN A 381 12.44 -8.99 -9.98
CA ASN A 381 12.16 -9.64 -11.26
C ASN A 381 11.20 -8.82 -12.14
N LEU A 382 10.13 -8.28 -11.52
CA LEU A 382 9.16 -7.45 -12.23
C LEU A 382 9.82 -6.20 -12.84
N ARG A 383 10.60 -5.49 -12.04
CA ARG A 383 11.27 -4.25 -12.46
C ARG A 383 12.38 -4.51 -13.50
N ASN A 384 13.18 -5.57 -13.31
CA ASN A 384 14.17 -5.97 -14.30
C ASN A 384 13.55 -6.34 -15.64
N ALA A 385 12.43 -7.09 -15.62
CA ALA A 385 11.72 -7.44 -16.84
C ALA A 385 11.25 -6.20 -17.61
N PHE A 386 10.75 -5.18 -16.89
CA PHE A 386 10.34 -3.91 -17.49
C PHE A 386 11.52 -3.11 -18.04
N ILE A 387 12.62 -2.99 -17.28
CA ILE A 387 13.79 -2.21 -17.69
C ILE A 387 14.47 -2.82 -18.89
N GLN A 388 14.64 -4.16 -18.90
CA GLN A 388 15.35 -4.91 -19.93
C GLN A 388 14.47 -5.27 -21.14
N ASP A 389 13.21 -4.86 -21.16
CA ASP A 389 12.27 -5.14 -22.24
C ASP A 389 12.04 -6.64 -22.52
N THR A 390 12.25 -7.51 -21.54
CA THR A 390 12.07 -8.96 -21.71
C THR A 390 10.62 -9.36 -21.99
N TYR A 391 9.67 -8.47 -21.70
CA TYR A 391 8.24 -8.63 -22.01
C TYR A 391 7.90 -8.40 -23.50
N LYS A 392 8.77 -7.77 -24.26
CA LYS A 392 8.53 -7.51 -25.70
C LYS A 392 8.42 -8.84 -26.46
N GLY A 393 7.48 -8.89 -27.40
CA GLY A 393 7.15 -10.12 -28.13
C GLY A 393 6.06 -10.98 -27.51
N LYS A 394 5.60 -10.71 -26.29
CA LYS A 394 4.43 -11.38 -25.72
C LYS A 394 3.16 -10.98 -26.46
N ASN A 395 2.27 -11.96 -26.63
CA ASN A 395 0.97 -11.72 -27.24
C ASN A 395 0.04 -10.99 -26.26
N THR A 396 -0.23 -9.72 -26.53
CA THR A 396 -1.07 -8.84 -25.71
C THR A 396 -2.48 -8.61 -26.29
N ASN A 397 -2.86 -9.38 -27.31
CA ASN A 397 -4.19 -9.26 -27.89
C ASN A 397 -5.20 -10.13 -27.14
N PRO A 398 -6.46 -9.69 -27.01
CA PRO A 398 -7.51 -10.51 -26.41
C PRO A 398 -7.67 -11.85 -27.13
N GLY A 399 -7.76 -12.95 -26.37
CA GLY A 399 -8.00 -14.26 -26.93
C GLY A 399 -7.24 -15.40 -26.24
N LYS A 400 -7.31 -16.60 -26.84
CA LYS A 400 -6.77 -17.84 -26.25
C LYS A 400 -5.24 -17.85 -26.04
N ASN A 401 -4.51 -17.02 -26.74
CA ASN A 401 -3.05 -16.97 -26.69
C ASN A 401 -2.52 -15.73 -25.93
N PHE A 402 -3.36 -15.14 -25.06
CA PHE A 402 -2.90 -14.05 -24.22
C PHE A 402 -1.84 -14.54 -23.24
N GLU A 403 -0.69 -13.86 -23.21
CA GLU A 403 0.48 -14.26 -22.42
C GLU A 403 0.72 -13.35 -21.23
N PHE A 404 1.28 -13.90 -20.16
CA PHE A 404 1.70 -13.15 -18.98
C PHE A 404 3.03 -13.68 -18.45
N PHE A 405 3.68 -12.89 -17.60
CA PHE A 405 4.87 -13.30 -16.87
C PHE A 405 4.53 -13.71 -15.44
N ALA A 406 5.08 -14.84 -15.01
CA ALA A 406 5.12 -15.21 -13.60
C ALA A 406 6.54 -15.66 -13.24
N PHE A 407 7.08 -15.16 -12.15
CA PHE A 407 8.44 -15.45 -11.69
C PHE A 407 8.40 -16.15 -10.34
N GLY A 408 9.11 -17.26 -10.21
CA GLY A 408 9.32 -17.95 -8.95
C GLY A 408 10.26 -17.22 -8.01
N THR A 409 10.38 -17.73 -6.81
CA THR A 409 11.30 -17.21 -5.79
C THR A 409 12.76 -17.33 -6.20
N ASP A 410 13.09 -18.26 -7.10
CA ASP A 410 14.42 -18.44 -7.70
C ASP A 410 14.66 -17.54 -8.93
N GLY A 411 13.71 -16.67 -9.28
CA GLY A 411 13.81 -15.75 -10.40
C GLY A 411 13.53 -16.35 -11.77
N LYS A 412 13.22 -17.65 -11.87
CA LYS A 412 12.87 -18.28 -13.14
C LYS A 412 11.44 -17.99 -13.54
N GLU A 413 11.21 -17.82 -14.82
CA GLU A 413 9.85 -17.70 -15.37
C GLU A 413 9.08 -19.02 -15.19
N LEU A 414 7.83 -18.90 -14.78
CA LEU A 414 6.97 -20.02 -14.44
C LEU A 414 5.89 -20.24 -15.48
N LYS A 415 5.37 -21.46 -15.51
CA LYS A 415 4.26 -21.80 -16.39
C LYS A 415 2.95 -21.19 -15.90
N GLN A 416 2.06 -20.89 -16.83
CA GLN A 416 0.73 -20.36 -16.56
C GLN A 416 -0.04 -21.26 -15.58
N GLY A 417 -0.69 -20.66 -14.57
CA GLY A 417 -1.54 -21.35 -13.61
C GLY A 417 -0.90 -21.68 -12.26
N GLU A 418 0.40 -21.43 -12.08
CA GLU A 418 1.03 -21.59 -10.78
C GLU A 418 0.80 -20.35 -9.88
N VAL A 419 0.58 -20.60 -8.59
CA VAL A 419 0.24 -19.56 -7.58
C VAL A 419 1.48 -19.17 -6.78
N TYR A 420 1.74 -17.86 -6.65
CA TYR A 420 2.94 -17.33 -5.95
C TYR A 420 2.60 -16.33 -4.89
N PRO A 421 3.43 -16.26 -3.82
CA PRO A 421 3.50 -15.06 -3.01
C PRO A 421 4.18 -13.98 -3.85
N ALA A 422 3.41 -13.04 -4.41
CA ALA A 422 3.96 -12.17 -5.42
C ALA A 422 3.30 -10.80 -5.46
N ASN A 423 4.12 -9.79 -5.70
CA ASN A 423 3.66 -8.51 -6.19
C ASN A 423 3.10 -8.67 -7.62
N THR A 424 2.25 -7.76 -8.00
CA THR A 424 1.62 -7.75 -9.33
C THR A 424 1.96 -6.47 -10.06
N ALA A 425 2.16 -6.57 -11.37
CA ALA A 425 2.42 -5.40 -12.20
C ALA A 425 1.75 -5.50 -13.56
N LEU A 426 1.43 -4.34 -14.13
CA LEU A 426 0.90 -4.19 -15.48
C LEU A 426 1.81 -3.27 -16.28
N ILE A 427 2.25 -3.71 -17.46
CA ILE A 427 2.86 -2.85 -18.47
C ILE A 427 1.81 -2.50 -19.51
N ARG A 428 1.63 -1.21 -19.76
CA ARG A 428 0.86 -0.69 -20.89
C ARG A 428 1.85 -0.28 -21.97
N ASP A 429 1.99 -1.08 -23.03
CA ASP A 429 2.84 -0.77 -24.17
C ASP A 429 2.05 0.01 -25.21
N LEU A 430 2.38 1.29 -25.37
CA LEU A 430 1.65 2.22 -26.21
C LEU A 430 2.36 2.48 -27.54
N GLY A 431 3.58 1.94 -27.68
CA GLY A 431 4.41 2.07 -28.86
C GLY A 431 4.79 3.51 -29.17
N LYS A 432 5.20 3.76 -30.42
CA LYS A 432 5.70 5.06 -30.87
C LYS A 432 4.57 6.04 -31.18
N THR A 433 4.32 6.99 -30.27
CA THR A 433 3.17 7.92 -30.34
C THR A 433 3.52 9.32 -29.81
N LYS A 434 2.72 10.34 -30.18
CA LYS A 434 2.79 11.70 -29.62
C LYS A 434 1.88 11.89 -28.43
N LEU A 435 0.83 11.10 -28.32
CA LEU A 435 -0.19 11.22 -27.27
C LEU A 435 -0.79 9.86 -26.98
N GLY A 436 -1.30 9.70 -25.78
CA GLY A 436 -2.01 8.50 -25.38
C GLY A 436 -2.87 8.74 -24.14
N THR A 437 -3.81 7.86 -23.95
CA THR A 437 -4.67 7.85 -22.76
C THR A 437 -5.06 6.42 -22.43
N GLY A 438 -5.31 6.17 -21.16
CA GLY A 438 -5.77 4.87 -20.69
C GLY A 438 -6.17 4.91 -19.23
N LYS A 439 -6.53 3.73 -18.72
CA LYS A 439 -6.90 3.55 -17.32
C LYS A 439 -6.40 2.23 -16.78
N ILE A 440 -6.17 2.21 -15.49
CA ILE A 440 -6.02 1.03 -14.65
C ILE A 440 -7.16 1.06 -13.63
N MET A 441 -7.71 -0.08 -13.30
CA MET A 441 -8.72 -0.21 -12.26
C MET A 441 -8.13 -1.00 -11.09
N LEU A 442 -8.42 -0.57 -9.87
CA LEU A 442 -8.06 -1.26 -8.65
C LEU A 442 -9.34 -1.55 -7.87
N GLY A 443 -9.38 -2.69 -7.23
CA GLY A 443 -10.53 -3.05 -6.41
C GLY A 443 -10.22 -4.10 -5.37
N TYR A 444 -11.18 -4.31 -4.48
CA TYR A 444 -11.06 -5.30 -3.41
C TYR A 444 -12.38 -6.05 -3.23
N ASP A 445 -12.31 -7.37 -3.22
CA ASP A 445 -13.42 -8.24 -2.83
C ASP A 445 -13.20 -8.71 -1.39
N ASP A 446 -13.89 -8.12 -0.46
CA ASP A 446 -13.78 -8.41 0.97
C ASP A 446 -14.64 -9.61 1.43
N LEU A 447 -15.31 -10.27 0.53
CA LEU A 447 -16.17 -11.44 0.74
C LEU A 447 -17.25 -11.21 1.81
N TYR A 448 -16.84 -10.86 3.01
CA TYR A 448 -17.62 -10.39 4.14
C TYR A 448 -16.95 -9.15 4.74
N SER A 449 -17.75 -8.12 4.97
CA SER A 449 -17.25 -6.81 5.41
C SER A 449 -17.13 -6.69 6.92
N ILE A 450 -18.13 -7.15 7.65
CA ILE A 450 -18.22 -7.01 9.11
C ILE A 450 -18.96 -8.20 9.73
N GLN A 451 -18.71 -8.43 11.02
CA GLN A 451 -19.55 -9.29 11.84
C GLN A 451 -20.53 -8.42 12.66
N TYR A 452 -21.81 -8.67 12.49
CA TYR A 452 -22.88 -7.91 13.10
C TYR A 452 -23.77 -8.85 13.93
N PHE A 453 -23.72 -8.73 15.25
CA PHE A 453 -24.42 -9.61 16.18
C PHE A 453 -24.28 -11.12 15.89
N GLY A 454 -23.06 -11.54 15.56
CA GLY A 454 -22.76 -12.95 15.27
C GLY A 454 -22.94 -13.36 13.79
N GLU A 455 -23.52 -12.51 12.96
CA GLU A 455 -23.69 -12.77 11.53
C GLU A 455 -22.66 -12.01 10.70
N ASN A 456 -22.07 -12.69 9.71
CA ASN A 456 -21.12 -12.08 8.78
C ASN A 456 -21.91 -11.40 7.64
N LEU A 457 -21.81 -10.08 7.53
CA LEU A 457 -22.49 -9.29 6.50
C LEU A 457 -21.58 -9.09 5.28
N ARG A 458 -22.16 -9.30 4.10
CA ARG A 458 -21.50 -9.00 2.82
C ARG A 458 -21.50 -7.49 2.56
N PRO A 459 -20.57 -6.99 1.70
CA PRO A 459 -20.65 -5.60 1.22
C PRO A 459 -21.97 -5.36 0.47
N TYR A 460 -22.47 -4.14 0.53
CA TYR A 460 -23.78 -3.78 -0.06
C TYR A 460 -23.88 -4.09 -1.56
N TRP A 461 -22.80 -3.91 -2.33
CA TRP A 461 -22.78 -4.23 -3.76
C TRP A 461 -23.04 -5.72 -4.06
N ASN A 462 -22.86 -6.59 -3.08
CA ASN A 462 -23.07 -8.04 -3.15
C ASN A 462 -23.88 -8.56 -1.96
N ALA A 463 -24.80 -7.76 -1.42
CA ALA A 463 -25.57 -8.12 -0.22
C ALA A 463 -26.36 -9.43 -0.39
N ASP A 464 -26.89 -9.69 -1.58
CA ASP A 464 -27.62 -10.91 -1.91
C ASP A 464 -26.74 -12.10 -2.30
N GLY A 465 -25.40 -11.92 -2.36
CA GLY A 465 -24.43 -12.96 -2.73
C GLY A 465 -24.46 -13.39 -4.19
N LYS A 466 -25.20 -12.70 -5.08
CA LYS A 466 -25.39 -13.10 -6.49
C LYS A 466 -24.47 -12.38 -7.47
N SER A 467 -23.72 -11.37 -7.02
CA SER A 467 -22.76 -10.65 -7.84
C SER A 467 -21.35 -11.22 -7.68
N SER A 468 -20.45 -10.87 -8.57
CA SER A 468 -19.03 -11.15 -8.45
C SER A 468 -18.22 -9.89 -8.70
N ILE A 469 -17.01 -9.83 -8.16
CA ILE A 469 -16.09 -8.73 -8.38
C ILE A 469 -15.77 -8.54 -9.87
N VAL A 470 -15.66 -9.63 -10.64
CA VAL A 470 -15.43 -9.59 -12.08
C VAL A 470 -16.55 -8.82 -12.78
N LYS A 471 -17.82 -9.12 -12.48
CA LYS A 471 -18.97 -8.35 -13.01
C LYS A 471 -18.91 -6.88 -12.64
N GLN A 472 -18.43 -6.55 -11.42
CA GLN A 472 -18.27 -5.14 -11.01
C GLN A 472 -17.22 -4.43 -11.85
N PHE A 473 -16.08 -5.07 -12.14
CA PHE A 473 -15.05 -4.51 -13.02
C PHE A 473 -15.53 -4.39 -14.47
N GLU A 474 -16.22 -5.40 -15.01
CA GLU A 474 -16.81 -5.34 -16.34
C GLU A 474 -17.77 -4.15 -16.48
N GLN A 475 -18.67 -3.98 -15.50
CA GLN A 475 -19.59 -2.85 -15.48
C GLN A 475 -18.86 -1.51 -15.29
N ALA A 476 -17.84 -1.47 -14.45
CA ALA A 476 -16.99 -0.32 -14.24
C ALA A 476 -16.25 0.08 -15.52
N ASN A 477 -15.81 -0.88 -16.32
CA ASN A 477 -15.19 -0.63 -17.62
C ASN A 477 -16.19 -0.06 -18.64
N VAL A 478 -17.41 -0.58 -18.67
CA VAL A 478 -18.46 -0.15 -19.61
C VAL A 478 -18.95 1.27 -19.30
N ASP A 479 -19.22 1.58 -18.03
CA ASP A 479 -19.79 2.87 -17.65
C ASP A 479 -18.76 3.95 -17.31
N TYR A 480 -17.47 3.66 -17.48
CA TYR A 480 -16.34 4.49 -17.11
C TYR A 480 -16.49 5.97 -17.52
N LYS A 481 -16.75 6.25 -18.79
CA LYS A 481 -16.88 7.64 -19.29
C LYS A 481 -18.07 8.38 -18.66
N LYS A 482 -19.18 7.68 -18.45
CA LYS A 482 -20.39 8.24 -17.82
C LYS A 482 -20.13 8.50 -16.33
N MET A 483 -19.43 7.59 -15.66
CA MET A 483 -19.05 7.71 -14.25
C MET A 483 -18.10 8.90 -14.05
N LEU A 484 -17.04 9.05 -14.86
CA LEU A 484 -16.13 10.20 -14.78
C LEU A 484 -16.87 11.53 -14.90
N LYS A 485 -17.81 11.66 -15.87
CA LYS A 485 -18.63 12.87 -16.02
C LYS A 485 -19.44 13.19 -14.75
N LYS A 486 -20.01 12.16 -14.12
CA LYS A 486 -20.76 12.33 -12.87
C LYS A 486 -19.84 12.80 -11.73
N CYS A 487 -18.69 12.19 -11.56
CA CYS A 487 -17.69 12.58 -10.55
C CYS A 487 -17.25 14.04 -10.76
N THR A 488 -16.85 14.41 -11.97
CA THR A 488 -16.43 15.78 -12.28
C THR A 488 -17.57 16.80 -12.05
N ALA A 489 -18.80 16.46 -12.44
CA ALA A 489 -19.95 17.34 -12.20
C ALA A 489 -20.24 17.52 -10.71
N PHE A 490 -20.18 16.43 -9.94
CA PHE A 490 -20.35 16.46 -8.49
C PHE A 490 -19.26 17.31 -7.82
N ASP A 491 -17.98 17.08 -8.16
CA ASP A 491 -16.85 17.82 -7.62
C ASP A 491 -16.99 19.32 -7.85
N GLN A 492 -17.36 19.72 -9.08
CA GLN A 492 -17.55 21.12 -9.42
C GLN A 492 -18.78 21.74 -8.74
N GLN A 493 -19.84 20.96 -8.54
CA GLN A 493 -21.04 21.44 -7.83
C GLN A 493 -20.74 21.66 -6.37
N LEU A 494 -20.07 20.70 -5.71
CA LEU A 494 -19.67 20.82 -4.31
C LEU A 494 -18.78 22.05 -4.10
N MET A 495 -17.78 22.25 -4.95
CA MET A 495 -16.88 23.41 -4.87
C MET A 495 -17.66 24.73 -5.01
N LYS A 496 -18.59 24.83 -5.98
CA LYS A 496 -19.43 26.03 -6.18
C LYS A 496 -20.32 26.33 -4.97
N ASP A 497 -20.98 25.31 -4.44
CA ASP A 497 -21.89 25.48 -3.31
C ASP A 497 -21.10 25.85 -2.04
N ALA A 498 -19.98 25.21 -1.78
CA ALA A 498 -19.13 25.52 -0.64
C ALA A 498 -18.49 26.93 -0.74
N ILE A 499 -18.07 27.36 -1.94
CA ILE A 499 -17.57 28.73 -2.15
C ILE A 499 -18.66 29.75 -1.84
N ARG A 500 -19.90 29.51 -2.28
CA ARG A 500 -21.03 30.39 -2.01
C ARG A 500 -21.33 30.54 -0.52
N VAL A 501 -21.11 29.48 0.26
CA VAL A 501 -21.42 29.46 1.70
C VAL A 501 -20.28 30.01 2.54
N GLY A 502 -19.02 29.59 2.28
CA GLY A 502 -17.89 29.88 3.15
C GLY A 502 -16.62 30.33 2.44
N GLY A 503 -16.69 30.59 1.14
CA GLY A 503 -15.53 31.02 0.33
C GLY A 503 -14.60 29.89 -0.08
N LYS A 504 -13.49 30.27 -0.76
CA LYS A 504 -12.61 29.29 -1.43
C LYS A 504 -11.93 28.32 -0.44
N GLN A 505 -11.40 28.81 0.67
CA GLN A 505 -10.72 27.96 1.67
C GLN A 505 -11.68 26.94 2.30
N TYR A 506 -12.91 27.36 2.58
CA TYR A 506 -13.94 26.45 3.07
C TYR A 506 -14.27 25.37 2.04
N ALA A 507 -14.38 25.74 0.76
CA ALA A 507 -14.62 24.77 -0.32
C ALA A 507 -13.47 23.77 -0.47
N ASP A 508 -12.23 24.22 -0.34
CA ASP A 508 -11.05 23.36 -0.40
C ASP A 508 -11.07 22.31 0.72
N LEU A 509 -11.41 22.73 1.94
CA LEU A 509 -11.59 21.80 3.07
C LEU A 509 -12.76 20.85 2.86
N CYS A 510 -13.90 21.34 2.34
CA CYS A 510 -15.07 20.51 2.09
C CYS A 510 -14.77 19.36 1.10
N ALA A 511 -13.99 19.62 0.06
CA ALA A 511 -13.61 18.60 -0.91
C ALA A 511 -12.80 17.47 -0.25
N LEU A 512 -11.80 17.82 0.57
CA LEU A 512 -11.01 16.83 1.30
C LEU A 512 -11.85 16.11 2.38
N ALA A 513 -12.62 16.85 3.17
CA ALA A 513 -13.44 16.31 4.25
C ALA A 513 -14.50 15.33 3.73
N TYR A 514 -15.14 15.65 2.59
CA TYR A 514 -16.05 14.73 1.92
C TYR A 514 -15.38 13.38 1.61
N ARG A 515 -14.19 13.42 0.99
CA ARG A 515 -13.44 12.22 0.66
C ARG A 515 -13.09 11.41 1.91
N GLN A 516 -12.57 12.07 2.95
CA GLN A 516 -12.21 11.43 4.21
C GLN A 516 -13.42 10.79 4.88
N SER A 517 -14.51 11.54 5.01
CA SER A 517 -15.72 11.08 5.68
C SER A 517 -16.33 9.87 4.97
N VAL A 518 -16.59 9.95 3.67
CA VAL A 518 -17.24 8.85 2.95
C VAL A 518 -16.34 7.62 2.87
N ALA A 519 -15.03 7.79 2.63
CA ALA A 519 -14.08 6.68 2.56
C ALA A 519 -13.82 6.00 3.91
N ALA A 520 -14.14 6.65 5.03
CA ALA A 520 -14.02 6.06 6.37
C ALA A 520 -15.17 5.09 6.70
N HIS A 521 -16.17 4.96 5.82
CA HIS A 521 -17.36 4.16 6.07
C HIS A 521 -17.48 2.98 5.13
N LYS A 522 -18.08 1.90 5.66
CA LYS A 522 -18.48 0.72 4.90
C LYS A 522 -19.98 0.62 4.87
N LEU A 523 -20.56 0.49 3.66
CA LEU A 523 -21.98 0.27 3.46
C LEU A 523 -22.27 -1.22 3.42
N VAL A 524 -23.16 -1.68 4.30
CA VAL A 524 -23.67 -3.05 4.35
C VAL A 524 -25.19 -3.03 4.55
N GLN A 525 -25.83 -4.18 4.40
CA GLN A 525 -27.24 -4.36 4.69
C GLN A 525 -27.42 -5.39 5.81
N ALA A 526 -28.11 -5.00 6.86
CA ALA A 526 -28.48 -5.90 7.96
C ALA A 526 -29.51 -6.96 7.52
N PRO A 527 -29.66 -8.07 8.24
CA PRO A 527 -30.61 -9.14 7.89
C PRO A 527 -32.07 -8.66 7.81
N ASN A 528 -32.44 -7.64 8.58
CA ASN A 528 -33.76 -7.03 8.54
C ASN A 528 -33.99 -6.06 7.35
N GLY A 529 -32.96 -5.91 6.48
CA GLY A 529 -33.00 -5.02 5.31
C GLY A 529 -32.54 -3.59 5.57
N GLU A 530 -32.24 -3.23 6.82
CA GLU A 530 -31.72 -1.90 7.20
C GLU A 530 -30.35 -1.65 6.58
N LEU A 531 -30.12 -0.41 6.10
CA LEU A 531 -28.83 0.01 5.58
C LEU A 531 -27.96 0.53 6.73
N LEU A 532 -26.76 -0.01 6.83
CA LEU A 532 -25.78 0.38 7.82
C LEU A 532 -24.57 1.00 7.11
N PHE A 533 -24.26 2.25 7.47
CA PHE A 533 -23.08 2.97 6.98
C PHE A 533 -22.12 3.16 8.14
N LEU A 534 -21.23 2.19 8.32
CA LEU A 534 -20.43 2.00 9.53
C LEU A 534 -19.01 2.51 9.33
N SER A 535 -18.56 3.38 10.22
CA SER A 535 -17.16 3.82 10.26
C SER A 535 -16.26 2.76 10.90
N LYS A 536 -15.02 2.72 10.49
CA LYS A 536 -13.96 1.99 11.17
C LYS A 536 -13.01 3.00 11.80
N GLU A 537 -12.84 2.91 13.10
CA GLU A 537 -11.79 3.62 13.82
C GLU A 537 -10.49 2.84 13.88
N ASN A 538 -9.43 3.59 13.97
CA ASN A 538 -8.10 3.10 14.23
C ASN A 538 -7.67 3.51 15.65
N PHE A 539 -6.86 2.70 16.32
CA PHE A 539 -6.28 2.94 17.64
C PHE A 539 -7.26 2.99 18.81
N SER A 540 -8.49 2.64 18.61
CA SER A 540 -9.39 2.55 19.72
C SER A 540 -9.93 1.14 19.86
N ASN A 541 -9.87 0.59 21.05
CA ASN A 541 -10.37 -0.74 21.41
C ASN A 541 -11.90 -0.83 21.33
N GLY A 542 -12.49 -0.38 20.22
CA GLY A 542 -13.91 -0.32 20.03
C GLY A 542 -14.55 0.87 20.71
N SER A 543 -13.78 1.87 21.13
CA SER A 543 -14.35 3.18 21.34
C SER A 543 -14.60 3.80 19.98
N ILE A 544 -15.75 3.81 19.68
CA ILE A 544 -16.38 4.14 18.44
C ILE A 544 -16.36 5.64 18.30
N GLY A 545 -15.67 6.11 17.28
CA GLY A 545 -16.01 7.40 16.75
C GLY A 545 -17.45 7.36 16.35
N THR A 546 -18.23 8.03 17.09
CA THR A 546 -19.60 8.31 16.71
C THR A 546 -19.61 9.10 15.43
N VAL A 547 -20.28 8.59 14.50
CA VAL A 547 -20.70 9.35 13.34
C VAL A 547 -22.13 9.77 13.54
#